data_879422739957368c0467aa0a0f020d51
#
_entry.id   879422739957368c0467aa0a0f020d51
#
_cell.length_a   1.000
_cell.length_b   1.000
_cell.length_c   1.000
_cell.angle_alpha   90.00
_cell.angle_beta   90.00
_cell.angle_gamma   90.00
#
_symmetry.space_group_name_H-M   'P 1'
#
loop_
_entity.id
_entity.type
_entity.pdbx_description
1 polymer ?
#
loop_
_entity_poly.entity_id
_entity_poly.type
_entity_poly.pdbx_seq_one_letter_code
_entity_poly.pdbx_strand_id
1 'polypeptide(L)'
;MLALLLTGCGVARLDDSLGRAVMQNNDLATVEAGLPSYLLMVDGLIVNWPERSGLLMTGADLYGAYAGVFVDDEARAARLNEKALAYALRGACAHDGDYCDLRDIEVPAFEALLDEAGQDDVPVLFSLGGAWAGYIQTHTEDWNAVAELSRVRLLMERVVALDEDYRYGQAHMYLGVLNSILPASLGGRPEQARDHFERAVALSEGRNLLARVLFA
;
A
#
# COMPACT_ATOMS: atom_id res chain seq x y z
N MET A 1 19.35 39.05 -20.84
CA MET A 1 18.19 38.26 -20.38
C MET A 1 18.72 36.91 -19.91
N LEU A 2 18.87 36.77 -18.60
CA LEU A 2 19.36 35.52 -17.97
C LEU A 2 18.13 34.70 -17.56
N ALA A 3 17.82 33.61 -18.28
CA ALA A 3 16.75 32.70 -17.96
C ALA A 3 17.19 31.85 -16.77
N LEU A 4 16.62 32.07 -15.59
CA LEU A 4 16.74 31.16 -14.45
C LEU A 4 15.97 29.87 -14.78
N LEU A 5 16.70 28.83 -15.10
CA LEU A 5 16.20 27.44 -15.08
C LEU A 5 16.03 27.04 -13.61
N LEU A 6 14.84 27.24 -13.07
CA LEU A 6 14.42 26.64 -11.80
C LEU A 6 14.20 25.15 -12.06
N THR A 7 15.26 24.38 -11.83
CA THR A 7 15.25 22.90 -11.91
C THR A 7 14.35 22.34 -10.81
N GLY A 8 13.32 21.62 -11.21
CA GLY A 8 12.31 20.98 -10.35
C GLY A 8 12.82 19.79 -9.49
N CYS A 9 14.06 19.84 -9.00
CA CYS A 9 14.65 18.83 -8.10
C CYS A 9 14.22 18.96 -6.61
N GLY A 10 13.42 19.98 -6.27
CA GLY A 10 13.05 20.25 -4.87
C GLY A 10 11.93 19.35 -4.33
N VAL A 11 10.98 18.94 -5.18
CA VAL A 11 9.76 18.27 -4.72
C VAL A 11 10.01 16.80 -4.38
N ALA A 12 10.79 16.07 -5.18
CA ALA A 12 11.13 14.67 -4.92
C ALA A 12 11.96 14.46 -3.64
N ARG A 13 12.77 15.46 -3.25
CA ARG A 13 13.56 15.41 -2.00
C ARG A 13 12.72 15.73 -0.75
N LEU A 14 11.62 16.44 -0.90
CA LEU A 14 10.70 16.74 0.20
C LEU A 14 9.90 15.49 0.61
N ASP A 15 9.53 14.65 -0.34
CA ASP A 15 8.77 13.42 -0.10
C ASP A 15 9.55 12.43 0.77
N ASP A 16 10.77 12.10 0.37
CA ASP A 16 11.68 11.25 1.18
C ASP A 16 12.03 11.85 2.55
N SER A 17 12.15 13.18 2.63
CA SER A 17 12.51 13.86 3.87
C SER A 17 11.38 13.84 4.87
N LEU A 18 10.15 14.01 4.38
CA LEU A 18 8.96 14.02 5.21
C LEU A 18 8.66 12.62 5.73
N GLY A 19 8.68 11.61 4.87
CA GLY A 19 8.51 10.21 5.26
C GLY A 19 9.50 9.83 6.36
N ARG A 20 10.78 10.19 6.20
CA ARG A 20 11.80 9.95 7.24
C ARG A 20 11.53 10.72 8.53
N ALA A 21 11.09 11.97 8.45
CA ALA A 21 10.78 12.78 9.64
C ALA A 21 9.62 12.18 10.43
N VAL A 22 8.58 11.68 9.76
CA VAL A 22 7.47 10.98 10.39
C VAL A 22 7.92 9.66 11.01
N MET A 23 8.64 8.83 10.26
CA MET A 23 9.10 7.51 10.73
C MET A 23 10.13 7.57 11.87
N GLN A 24 10.89 8.65 11.98
CA GLN A 24 11.89 8.87 13.04
C GLN A 24 11.34 9.67 14.22
N ASN A 25 10.10 10.14 14.15
CA ASN A 25 9.49 10.91 15.23
C ASN A 25 9.08 9.97 16.38
N ASN A 26 9.59 10.26 17.57
CA ASN A 26 9.26 9.50 18.79
C ASN A 26 7.99 10.00 19.50
N ASP A 27 7.41 11.10 19.04
CA ASP A 27 6.16 11.66 19.56
C ASP A 27 5.00 11.35 18.61
N LEU A 28 4.34 10.23 18.88
CA LEU A 28 3.18 9.78 18.08
C LEU A 28 2.02 10.78 18.11
N ALA A 29 1.84 11.53 19.20
CA ALA A 29 0.79 12.54 19.30
C ALA A 29 1.04 13.70 18.31
N THR A 30 2.30 14.12 18.17
CA THR A 30 2.69 15.11 17.14
C THR A 30 2.45 14.58 15.72
N VAL A 31 2.78 13.31 15.47
CA VAL A 31 2.54 12.67 14.16
C VAL A 31 1.03 12.60 13.87
N GLU A 32 0.24 12.11 14.81
CA GLU A 32 -1.22 12.02 14.70
C GLU A 32 -1.86 13.37 14.39
N ALA A 33 -1.49 14.40 15.15
CA ALA A 33 -2.03 15.76 14.99
C ALA A 33 -1.57 16.44 13.67
N GLY A 34 -0.37 16.11 13.21
CA GLY A 34 0.22 16.74 12.01
C GLY A 34 -0.22 16.08 10.69
N LEU A 35 -0.38 14.76 10.66
CA LEU A 35 -0.69 14.01 9.44
C LEU A 35 -1.92 14.51 8.67
N PRO A 36 -3.05 14.91 9.30
CA PRO A 36 -4.20 15.45 8.56
C PRO A 36 -3.88 16.64 7.67
N SER A 37 -2.94 17.50 8.07
CA SER A 37 -2.51 18.63 7.25
C SER A 37 -1.78 18.18 5.98
N TYR A 38 -1.00 17.10 6.07
CA TYR A 38 -0.33 16.51 4.90
C TYR A 38 -1.32 15.82 3.97
N LEU A 39 -2.35 15.14 4.49
CA LEU A 39 -3.42 14.56 3.69
C LEU A 39 -4.10 15.65 2.84
N LEU A 40 -4.45 16.78 3.44
CA LEU A 40 -5.05 17.92 2.73
C LEU A 40 -4.09 18.53 1.70
N MET A 41 -2.80 18.62 2.04
CA MET A 41 -1.80 19.12 1.11
C MET A 41 -1.67 18.20 -0.12
N VAL A 42 -1.59 16.88 0.09
CA VAL A 42 -1.52 15.91 -1.00
C VAL A 42 -2.78 15.96 -1.86
N ASP A 43 -3.97 16.07 -1.27
CA ASP A 43 -5.22 16.29 -2.01
C ASP A 43 -5.14 17.53 -2.90
N GLY A 44 -4.65 18.65 -2.37
CA GLY A 44 -4.47 19.88 -3.14
C GLY A 44 -3.48 19.72 -4.30
N LEU A 45 -2.42 18.95 -4.10
CA LEU A 45 -1.47 18.62 -5.16
C LEU A 45 -2.10 17.72 -6.23
N ILE A 46 -2.87 16.69 -5.83
CA ILE A 46 -3.58 15.80 -6.76
C ILE A 46 -4.62 16.56 -7.61
N VAL A 47 -5.28 17.58 -7.04
CA VAL A 47 -6.20 18.45 -7.82
C VAL A 47 -5.45 19.15 -8.95
N ASN A 48 -4.21 19.60 -8.72
CA ASN A 48 -3.41 20.28 -9.73
C ASN A 48 -2.74 19.32 -10.74
N TRP A 49 -2.43 18.10 -10.30
CA TRP A 49 -1.76 17.07 -11.13
C TRP A 49 -2.47 15.72 -10.99
N PRO A 50 -3.70 15.59 -11.54
CA PRO A 50 -4.59 14.44 -11.28
C PRO A 50 -4.13 13.11 -11.89
N GLU A 51 -3.19 13.14 -12.83
CA GLU A 51 -2.65 11.96 -13.54
C GLU A 51 -1.20 11.64 -13.14
N ARG A 52 -0.70 12.28 -12.07
CA ARG A 52 0.66 12.00 -11.61
C ARG A 52 0.67 10.77 -10.71
N SER A 53 1.04 9.61 -11.27
CA SER A 53 1.03 8.31 -10.58
C SER A 53 1.70 8.35 -9.21
N GLY A 54 2.96 8.81 -9.10
CA GLY A 54 3.68 8.86 -7.83
C GLY A 54 2.97 9.69 -6.75
N LEU A 55 2.26 10.78 -7.14
CA LEU A 55 1.50 11.59 -6.19
C LEU A 55 0.23 10.88 -5.71
N LEU A 56 -0.44 10.18 -6.62
CA LEU A 56 -1.61 9.37 -6.30
C LEU A 56 -1.24 8.21 -5.37
N MET A 57 -0.10 7.53 -5.61
CA MET A 57 0.42 6.49 -4.73
C MET A 57 0.81 7.03 -3.36
N THR A 58 1.46 8.20 -3.29
CA THR A 58 1.73 8.89 -2.01
C THR A 58 0.43 9.16 -1.25
N GLY A 59 -0.61 9.63 -1.94
CA GLY A 59 -1.93 9.84 -1.35
C GLY A 59 -2.53 8.54 -0.80
N ALA A 60 -2.47 7.46 -1.57
CA ALA A 60 -2.96 6.14 -1.16
C ALA A 60 -2.25 5.64 0.10
N ASP A 61 -0.92 5.67 0.11
CA ASP A 61 -0.09 5.23 1.24
C ASP A 61 -0.38 6.06 2.52
N LEU A 62 -0.47 7.39 2.39
CA LEU A 62 -0.72 8.29 3.53
C LEU A 62 -2.13 8.11 4.11
N TYR A 63 -3.16 8.04 3.25
CA TYR A 63 -4.53 7.82 3.72
C TYR A 63 -4.71 6.45 4.36
N GLY A 64 -4.15 5.39 3.78
CA GLY A 64 -4.18 4.04 4.34
C GLY A 64 -3.44 3.96 5.68
N ALA A 65 -2.23 4.51 5.76
CA ALA A 65 -1.44 4.53 6.99
C ALA A 65 -2.15 5.32 8.11
N TYR A 66 -2.71 6.50 7.79
CA TYR A 66 -3.45 7.30 8.78
C TYR A 66 -4.71 6.57 9.27
N ALA A 67 -5.47 5.96 8.36
CA ALA A 67 -6.66 5.21 8.69
C ALA A 67 -6.35 4.01 9.60
N GLY A 68 -5.27 3.26 9.29
CA GLY A 68 -4.94 2.04 10.02
C GLY A 68 -4.25 2.26 11.37
N VAL A 69 -3.65 3.45 11.62
CA VAL A 69 -2.86 3.69 12.83
C VAL A 69 -3.53 4.65 13.81
N PHE A 70 -4.27 5.66 13.30
CA PHE A 70 -4.74 6.78 14.12
C PHE A 70 -6.26 6.97 14.11
N VAL A 71 -7.03 6.09 13.46
CA VAL A 71 -8.48 6.28 13.34
C VAL A 71 -9.22 5.12 13.98
N ASP A 72 -9.78 5.36 15.17
CA ASP A 72 -10.59 4.37 15.91
C ASP A 72 -12.07 4.32 15.44
N ASP A 73 -12.57 5.38 14.81
CA ASP A 73 -13.93 5.43 14.26
C ASP A 73 -14.01 4.60 12.97
N GLU A 74 -14.70 3.46 13.03
CA GLU A 74 -14.80 2.50 11.92
C GLU A 74 -15.36 3.12 10.65
N ALA A 75 -16.39 3.94 10.74
CA ALA A 75 -17.00 4.58 9.58
C ALA A 75 -16.07 5.61 8.93
N ARG A 76 -15.26 6.29 9.75
CA ARG A 76 -14.21 7.19 9.26
C ARG A 76 -13.06 6.42 8.62
N ALA A 77 -12.59 5.34 9.26
CA ALA A 77 -11.55 4.48 8.72
C ALA A 77 -11.96 3.91 7.36
N ALA A 78 -13.21 3.44 7.22
CA ALA A 78 -13.76 2.95 5.95
C ALA A 78 -13.67 4.02 4.84
N ARG A 79 -14.17 5.24 5.10
CA ARG A 79 -14.09 6.34 4.10
C ARG A 79 -12.67 6.71 3.70
N LEU A 80 -11.72 6.66 4.62
CA LEU A 80 -10.32 6.97 4.33
C LEU A 80 -9.66 5.86 3.51
N ASN A 81 -9.97 4.59 3.80
CA ASN A 81 -9.49 3.46 3.02
C ASN A 81 -10.13 3.38 1.63
N GLU A 82 -11.42 3.73 1.49
CA GLU A 82 -12.06 3.92 0.17
C GLU A 82 -11.31 4.95 -0.67
N LYS A 83 -10.95 6.09 -0.06
CA LYS A 83 -10.17 7.13 -0.73
C LYS A 83 -8.77 6.68 -1.08
N ALA A 84 -8.10 5.95 -0.17
CA ALA A 84 -6.79 5.36 -0.41
C ALA A 84 -6.83 4.43 -1.62
N LEU A 85 -7.79 3.51 -1.68
CA LEU A 85 -7.95 2.59 -2.80
C LEU A 85 -8.28 3.34 -4.11
N ALA A 86 -9.14 4.35 -4.07
CA ALA A 86 -9.45 5.17 -5.24
C ALA A 86 -8.21 5.87 -5.80
N TYR A 87 -7.33 6.39 -4.94
CA TYR A 87 -6.06 6.97 -5.36
C TYR A 87 -5.10 5.91 -5.92
N ALA A 88 -5.00 4.74 -5.28
CA ALA A 88 -4.14 3.67 -5.73
C ALA A 88 -4.55 3.15 -7.13
N LEU A 89 -5.83 2.91 -7.36
CA LEU A 89 -6.34 2.47 -8.67
C LEU A 89 -6.08 3.52 -9.76
N ARG A 90 -6.36 4.80 -9.47
CA ARG A 90 -6.03 5.88 -10.40
C ARG A 90 -4.54 6.01 -10.64
N GLY A 91 -3.73 5.82 -9.60
CA GLY A 91 -2.29 5.90 -9.68
C GLY A 91 -1.70 4.75 -10.49
N ALA A 92 -2.25 3.54 -10.38
CA ALA A 92 -1.89 2.40 -11.20
C ALA A 92 -2.22 2.65 -12.67
N CYS A 93 -3.45 3.08 -12.98
CA CYS A 93 -3.86 3.46 -14.33
C CYS A 93 -3.02 4.60 -14.93
N ALA A 94 -2.60 5.58 -14.13
CA ALA A 94 -1.74 6.67 -14.56
C ALA A 94 -0.26 6.25 -14.73
N HIS A 95 0.14 5.12 -14.13
CA HIS A 95 1.46 4.53 -14.30
C HIS A 95 1.54 3.76 -15.62
N ASP A 96 0.57 2.89 -15.84
CA ASP A 96 0.42 2.11 -17.06
C ASP A 96 -1.07 1.98 -17.40
N GLY A 97 -1.43 2.22 -18.67
CA GLY A 97 -2.80 2.10 -19.17
C GLY A 97 -3.40 0.70 -19.03
N ASP A 98 -2.57 -0.33 -19.01
CA ASP A 98 -3.00 -1.71 -18.83
C ASP A 98 -3.47 -1.98 -17.38
N TYR A 99 -3.10 -1.12 -16.43
CA TYR A 99 -3.57 -1.16 -15.03
C TYR A 99 -4.86 -0.34 -14.79
N CYS A 100 -5.55 0.07 -15.85
CA CYS A 100 -6.89 0.64 -15.70
C CYS A 100 -7.93 -0.45 -15.44
N ASP A 101 -9.01 -0.10 -14.75
CA ASP A 101 -10.18 -0.96 -14.52
C ASP A 101 -9.88 -2.32 -13.83
N LEU A 102 -8.81 -2.39 -13.02
CA LEU A 102 -8.33 -3.61 -12.37
C LEU A 102 -9.37 -4.33 -11.49
N ARG A 103 -10.42 -3.63 -11.03
CA ARG A 103 -11.51 -4.26 -10.26
C ARG A 103 -12.51 -4.99 -11.13
N ASP A 104 -12.63 -4.61 -12.41
CA ASP A 104 -13.65 -5.09 -13.33
C ASP A 104 -13.19 -6.30 -14.15
N ILE A 105 -11.89 -6.58 -14.20
CA ILE A 105 -11.35 -7.73 -14.92
C ILE A 105 -11.43 -9.01 -14.06
N GLU A 106 -11.62 -10.15 -14.73
CA GLU A 106 -11.63 -11.46 -14.09
C GLU A 106 -10.27 -11.85 -13.51
N VAL A 107 -10.23 -12.62 -12.42
CA VAL A 107 -8.99 -13.00 -11.73
C VAL A 107 -7.94 -13.63 -12.65
N PRO A 108 -8.25 -14.53 -13.59
CA PRO A 108 -7.26 -15.07 -14.51
C PRO A 108 -6.63 -14.02 -15.44
N ALA A 109 -7.41 -13.03 -15.87
CA ALA A 109 -6.89 -11.92 -16.68
C ALA A 109 -6.01 -10.97 -15.84
N PHE A 110 -6.39 -10.75 -14.57
CA PHE A 110 -5.60 -9.99 -13.61
C PHE A 110 -4.24 -10.66 -13.34
N GLU A 111 -4.22 -11.98 -13.16
CA GLU A 111 -2.99 -12.76 -12.98
C GLU A 111 -2.08 -12.67 -14.22
N ALA A 112 -2.64 -12.86 -15.41
CA ALA A 112 -1.90 -12.74 -16.66
C ALA A 112 -1.30 -11.34 -16.86
N LEU A 113 -2.03 -10.29 -16.49
CA LEU A 113 -1.53 -8.92 -16.51
C LEU A 113 -0.35 -8.73 -15.56
N LEU A 114 -0.42 -9.28 -14.36
CA LEU A 114 0.67 -9.18 -13.38
C LEU A 114 1.92 -9.96 -13.83
N ASP A 115 1.77 -11.02 -14.62
CA ASP A 115 2.91 -11.78 -15.15
C ASP A 115 3.78 -10.95 -16.10
N GLU A 116 3.20 -9.94 -16.76
CA GLU A 116 3.93 -9.00 -17.61
C GLU A 116 4.61 -7.86 -16.84
N ALA A 117 4.24 -7.63 -15.57
CA ALA A 117 4.80 -6.56 -14.75
C ALA A 117 6.31 -6.71 -14.53
N GLY A 118 7.04 -5.60 -14.51
CA GLY A 118 8.48 -5.53 -14.30
C GLY A 118 8.89 -4.90 -12.96
N GLN A 119 10.21 -4.71 -12.76
CA GLN A 119 10.73 -4.10 -11.52
C GLN A 119 10.27 -2.66 -11.31
N ASP A 120 10.05 -1.91 -12.37
CA ASP A 120 9.59 -0.51 -12.28
C ASP A 120 8.14 -0.41 -11.77
N ASP A 121 7.37 -1.51 -11.84
CA ASP A 121 5.99 -1.60 -11.36
C ASP A 121 5.89 -1.89 -9.85
N VAL A 122 6.95 -2.42 -9.24
CA VAL A 122 6.96 -2.86 -7.83
C VAL A 122 6.39 -1.81 -6.87
N PRO A 123 6.78 -0.53 -6.92
CA PRO A 123 6.23 0.49 -6.03
C PRO A 123 4.71 0.67 -6.18
N VAL A 124 4.22 0.61 -7.41
CA VAL A 124 2.80 0.79 -7.74
C VAL A 124 1.99 -0.41 -7.28
N LEU A 125 2.45 -1.63 -7.61
CA LEU A 125 1.80 -2.88 -7.21
C LEU A 125 1.71 -3.01 -5.68
N PHE A 126 2.79 -2.66 -4.96
CA PHE A 126 2.83 -2.70 -3.51
C PHE A 126 1.83 -1.71 -2.89
N SER A 127 1.84 -0.44 -3.31
CA SER A 127 0.93 0.59 -2.78
C SER A 127 -0.53 0.27 -3.10
N LEU A 128 -0.81 -0.25 -4.31
CA LEU A 128 -2.14 -0.73 -4.70
C LEU A 128 -2.61 -1.87 -3.80
N GLY A 129 -1.79 -2.90 -3.63
CA GLY A 129 -2.11 -4.05 -2.77
C GLY A 129 -2.32 -3.66 -1.31
N GLY A 130 -1.51 -2.73 -0.78
CA GLY A 130 -1.66 -2.20 0.58
C GLY A 130 -2.97 -1.42 0.77
N ALA A 131 -3.30 -0.51 -0.16
CA ALA A 131 -4.55 0.25 -0.13
C ALA A 131 -5.78 -0.66 -0.28
N TRP A 132 -5.69 -1.67 -1.14
CA TRP A 132 -6.75 -2.65 -1.33
C TRP A 132 -6.98 -3.52 -0.09
N ALA A 133 -5.91 -3.96 0.55
CA ALA A 133 -5.97 -4.68 1.83
C ALA A 133 -6.66 -3.83 2.92
N GLY A 134 -6.30 -2.55 3.04
CA GLY A 134 -6.93 -1.61 3.98
C GLY A 134 -8.42 -1.41 3.70
N TYR A 135 -8.81 -1.30 2.42
CA TYR A 135 -10.22 -1.26 2.02
C TYR A 135 -10.97 -2.50 2.48
N ILE A 136 -10.46 -3.71 2.17
CA ILE A 136 -11.12 -4.97 2.55
C ILE A 136 -11.22 -5.09 4.08
N GLN A 137 -10.18 -4.69 4.81
CA GLN A 137 -10.15 -4.75 6.27
C GLN A 137 -11.27 -3.93 6.91
N THR A 138 -11.67 -2.82 6.29
CA THR A 138 -12.77 -1.96 6.78
C THR A 138 -14.14 -2.30 6.18
N HIS A 139 -14.22 -3.30 5.29
CA HIS A 139 -15.45 -3.74 4.62
C HIS A 139 -15.64 -5.27 4.74
N THR A 140 -15.32 -5.83 5.91
CA THR A 140 -15.37 -7.30 6.14
C THR A 140 -16.78 -7.88 6.10
N GLU A 141 -17.81 -7.04 6.25
CA GLU A 141 -19.22 -7.46 6.13
C GLU A 141 -19.69 -7.51 4.66
N ASP A 142 -18.95 -6.89 3.73
CA ASP A 142 -19.23 -6.95 2.30
C ASP A 142 -18.48 -8.13 1.67
N TRP A 143 -19.23 -9.18 1.33
CA TRP A 143 -18.68 -10.37 0.68
C TRP A 143 -18.02 -10.08 -0.67
N ASN A 144 -18.44 -9.04 -1.39
CA ASN A 144 -17.76 -8.63 -2.63
C ASN A 144 -16.37 -8.10 -2.34
N ALA A 145 -16.24 -7.24 -1.30
CA ALA A 145 -14.93 -6.76 -0.88
C ALA A 145 -14.02 -7.92 -0.42
N VAL A 146 -14.54 -8.85 0.37
CA VAL A 146 -13.78 -10.02 0.85
C VAL A 146 -13.34 -10.92 -0.32
N ALA A 147 -14.14 -11.07 -1.35
CA ALA A 147 -13.77 -11.85 -2.54
C ALA A 147 -12.55 -11.25 -3.30
N GLU A 148 -12.30 -9.95 -3.14
CA GLU A 148 -11.14 -9.27 -3.74
C GLU A 148 -9.80 -9.59 -3.04
N LEU A 149 -9.78 -10.33 -1.92
CA LEU A 149 -8.55 -10.78 -1.24
C LEU A 149 -7.60 -11.55 -2.17
N SER A 150 -8.14 -12.26 -3.15
CA SER A 150 -7.32 -12.96 -4.16
C SER A 150 -6.46 -12.00 -4.97
N ARG A 151 -6.96 -10.81 -5.31
CA ARG A 151 -6.21 -9.78 -6.04
C ARG A 151 -5.07 -9.21 -5.19
N VAL A 152 -5.33 -8.94 -3.91
CA VAL A 152 -4.28 -8.49 -2.97
C VAL A 152 -3.16 -9.52 -2.86
N ARG A 153 -3.53 -10.81 -2.79
CA ARG A 153 -2.55 -11.91 -2.78
C ARG A 153 -1.68 -11.88 -4.03
N LEU A 154 -2.27 -11.87 -5.21
CA LEU A 154 -1.55 -11.85 -6.49
C LEU A 154 -0.61 -10.65 -6.61
N LEU A 155 -1.06 -9.45 -6.21
CA LEU A 155 -0.21 -8.26 -6.16
C LEU A 155 1.03 -8.46 -5.28
N MET A 156 0.83 -8.96 -4.05
CA MET A 156 1.94 -9.15 -3.11
C MET A 156 2.85 -10.31 -3.52
N GLU A 157 2.32 -11.38 -4.11
CA GLU A 157 3.11 -12.48 -4.69
C GLU A 157 3.98 -11.97 -5.84
N ARG A 158 3.42 -11.09 -6.71
CA ARG A 158 4.20 -10.48 -7.78
C ARG A 158 5.28 -9.55 -7.26
N VAL A 159 5.01 -8.72 -6.26
CA VAL A 159 6.01 -7.86 -5.61
C VAL A 159 7.16 -8.71 -5.06
N VAL A 160 6.87 -9.80 -4.34
CA VAL A 160 7.91 -10.71 -3.83
C VAL A 160 8.73 -11.34 -4.96
N ALA A 161 8.08 -11.74 -6.06
CA ALA A 161 8.76 -12.33 -7.19
C ALA A 161 9.70 -11.36 -7.92
N LEU A 162 9.36 -10.06 -7.97
CA LEU A 162 10.14 -9.03 -8.64
C LEU A 162 11.22 -8.43 -7.74
N ASP A 163 10.86 -8.11 -6.49
CA ASP A 163 11.75 -7.49 -5.50
C ASP A 163 11.32 -7.90 -4.08
N GLU A 164 11.87 -9.01 -3.61
CA GLU A 164 11.58 -9.55 -2.28
C GLU A 164 11.95 -8.59 -1.15
N ASP A 165 12.98 -7.79 -1.36
CA ASP A 165 13.52 -6.85 -0.35
C ASP A 165 12.76 -5.52 -0.31
N TYR A 166 11.83 -5.28 -1.24
CA TYR A 166 11.12 -4.02 -1.32
C TYR A 166 10.49 -3.64 0.03
N ARG A 167 10.77 -2.40 0.47
CA ARG A 167 10.36 -1.90 1.80
C ARG A 167 10.67 -2.89 2.94
N TYR A 168 11.84 -3.50 2.90
CA TYR A 168 12.29 -4.48 3.91
C TYR A 168 11.38 -5.72 4.01
N GLY A 169 10.91 -6.22 2.90
CA GLY A 169 10.10 -7.44 2.82
C GLY A 169 8.66 -7.28 3.33
N GLN A 170 8.09 -6.08 3.29
CA GLN A 170 6.72 -5.86 3.78
C GLN A 170 5.66 -6.66 3.01
N ALA A 171 5.89 -7.01 1.73
CA ALA A 171 4.96 -7.85 0.98
C ALA A 171 4.78 -9.24 1.63
N HIS A 172 5.85 -9.79 2.22
CA HIS A 172 5.76 -11.03 3.00
C HIS A 172 4.85 -10.90 4.23
N MET A 173 4.84 -9.74 4.90
CA MET A 173 3.92 -9.51 6.01
C MET A 173 2.45 -9.60 5.56
N TYR A 174 2.11 -9.00 4.42
CA TYR A 174 0.75 -9.13 3.85
C TYR A 174 0.41 -10.58 3.52
N LEU A 175 1.32 -11.32 2.87
CA LEU A 175 1.11 -12.72 2.54
C LEU A 175 0.98 -13.60 3.79
N GLY A 176 1.75 -13.31 4.84
CA GLY A 176 1.62 -13.96 6.14
C GLY A 176 0.21 -13.80 6.71
N VAL A 177 -0.30 -12.57 6.77
CA VAL A 177 -1.68 -12.29 7.21
C VAL A 177 -2.70 -13.02 6.35
N LEU A 178 -2.63 -12.87 5.02
CA LEU A 178 -3.57 -13.51 4.09
C LEU A 178 -3.63 -15.03 4.21
N ASN A 179 -2.51 -15.68 4.52
CA ASN A 179 -2.45 -17.13 4.73
C ASN A 179 -2.93 -17.56 6.12
N SER A 180 -2.99 -16.64 7.10
CA SER A 180 -3.43 -16.91 8.48
C SER A 180 -4.90 -16.57 8.75
N ILE A 181 -5.59 -15.83 7.87
CA ILE A 181 -7.00 -15.40 8.08
C ILE A 181 -7.94 -16.58 8.29
N LEU A 182 -7.73 -17.68 7.57
CA LEU A 182 -8.54 -18.87 7.68
C LEU A 182 -7.77 -20.01 8.40
N PRO A 183 -8.43 -20.82 9.23
CA PRO A 183 -7.81 -22.04 9.74
C PRO A 183 -7.56 -23.05 8.60
N ALA A 184 -6.62 -23.96 8.79
CA ALA A 184 -6.23 -24.97 7.77
C ALA A 184 -7.43 -25.79 7.26
N SER A 185 -8.39 -26.09 8.13
CA SER A 185 -9.62 -26.83 7.79
C SER A 185 -10.54 -26.08 6.80
N LEU A 186 -10.36 -24.75 6.66
CA LEU A 186 -11.14 -23.90 5.75
C LEU A 186 -10.27 -23.31 4.61
N GLY A 187 -9.10 -23.91 4.36
CA GLY A 187 -8.21 -23.53 3.27
C GLY A 187 -7.13 -22.50 3.64
N GLY A 188 -6.99 -22.15 4.90
CA GLY A 188 -5.85 -21.39 5.39
C GLY A 188 -4.55 -22.17 5.27
N ARG A 189 -3.42 -21.46 5.20
CA ARG A 189 -2.09 -22.04 5.00
C ARG A 189 -1.14 -21.58 6.11
N PRO A 190 -1.34 -22.03 7.37
CA PRO A 190 -0.61 -21.50 8.52
C PRO A 190 0.91 -21.74 8.44
N GLU A 191 1.36 -22.82 7.81
CA GLU A 191 2.80 -23.05 7.59
C GLU A 191 3.40 -22.01 6.64
N GLN A 192 2.72 -21.72 5.51
CA GLN A 192 3.16 -20.67 4.59
C GLN A 192 3.06 -19.29 5.24
N ALA A 193 2.05 -19.04 6.10
CA ALA A 193 1.97 -17.81 6.86
C ALA A 193 3.20 -17.62 7.74
N ARG A 194 3.62 -18.68 8.44
CA ARG A 194 4.84 -18.69 9.26
C ARG A 194 6.07 -18.34 8.42
N ASP A 195 6.28 -19.05 7.30
CA ASP A 195 7.43 -18.83 6.43
C ASP A 195 7.52 -17.37 5.96
N HIS A 196 6.38 -16.79 5.59
CA HIS A 196 6.30 -15.39 5.19
C HIS A 196 6.61 -14.43 6.34
N PHE A 197 6.09 -14.65 7.56
CA PHE A 197 6.43 -13.80 8.71
C PHE A 197 7.89 -13.91 9.10
N GLU A 198 8.46 -15.12 9.12
CA GLU A 198 9.89 -15.34 9.38
C GLU A 198 10.75 -14.58 8.34
N ARG A 199 10.34 -14.62 7.07
CA ARG A 199 11.04 -13.90 6.00
C ARG A 199 10.94 -12.39 6.17
N ALA A 200 9.75 -11.84 6.48
CA ALA A 200 9.57 -10.42 6.77
C ALA A 200 10.44 -9.94 7.95
N VAL A 201 10.52 -10.73 9.01
CA VAL A 201 11.38 -10.44 10.18
C VAL A 201 12.85 -10.45 9.79
N ALA A 202 13.29 -11.44 9.00
CA ALA A 202 14.67 -11.56 8.55
C ALA A 202 15.07 -10.39 7.64
N LEU A 203 14.29 -10.06 6.61
CA LEU A 203 14.55 -8.97 5.66
C LEU A 203 14.57 -7.59 6.33
N SER A 204 13.75 -7.40 7.36
CA SER A 204 13.76 -6.17 8.15
C SER A 204 14.86 -6.13 9.20
N GLU A 205 15.72 -7.15 9.33
CA GLU A 205 16.70 -7.31 10.41
C GLU A 205 16.04 -7.18 11.81
N GLY A 206 14.78 -7.62 11.92
CA GLY A 206 13.99 -7.52 13.15
C GLY A 206 13.50 -6.10 13.49
N ARG A 207 13.72 -5.11 12.61
CA ARG A 207 13.28 -3.71 12.82
C ARG A 207 11.80 -3.51 12.58
N ASN A 208 11.14 -4.37 11.80
CA ASN A 208 9.69 -4.32 11.59
C ASN A 208 8.97 -4.95 12.78
N LEU A 209 8.60 -4.10 13.76
CA LEU A 209 7.89 -4.56 14.95
C LEU A 209 6.49 -5.12 14.62
N LEU A 210 5.82 -4.58 13.61
CA LEU A 210 4.50 -5.05 13.20
C LEU A 210 4.57 -6.50 12.68
N ALA A 211 5.56 -6.82 11.85
CA ALA A 211 5.77 -8.21 11.39
C ALA A 211 5.99 -9.17 12.58
N ARG A 212 6.71 -8.74 13.62
CA ARG A 212 6.93 -9.54 14.83
C ARG A 212 5.66 -9.72 15.66
N VAL A 213 4.84 -8.69 15.78
CA VAL A 213 3.55 -8.75 16.52
C VAL A 213 2.56 -9.65 15.80
N LEU A 214 2.48 -9.56 14.47
CA LEU A 214 1.57 -10.39 13.66
C LEU A 214 2.01 -11.85 13.62
N PHE A 215 3.30 -12.12 13.82
CA PHE A 215 3.85 -13.49 13.87
C PHE A 215 3.66 -14.15 15.24
N ALA A 216 3.49 -13.40 16.33
CA ALA A 216 3.37 -13.94 17.69
C ALA A 216 2.01 -14.59 17.95
#